data_e4fdba44557eed4c1ca2bac082c49039
#
_entry.id   e4fdba44557eed4c1ca2bac082c49039
#
_cell.length_a   1.000
_cell.length_b   1.000
_cell.length_c   1.000
_cell.angle_alpha   90.00
_cell.angle_beta   90.00
_cell.angle_gamma   90.00
#
_symmetry.space_group_name_H-M   'P 1'
#
loop_
_entity.id
_entity.type
_entity.pdbx_description
1 polymer ?
#
loop_
_entity_poly.entity_id
_entity_poly.type
_entity_poly.pdbx_seq_one_letter_code
_entity_poly.pdbx_strand_id
1 'polypeptide(L)'
;MNFIQASSPEEIESARELFEEYAAWLQIDLCFQSFDKELAGLPGQYAPPDGRLLMAIEDDQLAGCVALRKIGEDTCEMKRLFLRSQFRGKGLGRKLAETIIAEARQIGYERMRLDTLPGRMDQAIKLYRALGFQEIPAYYHNPVEGATFMELLL
;
A
#
# COMPACT_ATOMS: atom_id res chain seq x y z
N MET A 1 -4.73 -10.38 -14.75
CA MET A 1 -3.83 -9.51 -13.99
C MET A 1 -2.82 -10.36 -13.24
N ASN A 2 -1.55 -9.99 -13.32
CA ASN A 2 -0.47 -10.67 -12.62
C ASN A 2 0.08 -9.75 -11.53
N PHE A 3 0.45 -10.35 -10.39
CA PHE A 3 1.10 -9.64 -9.30
C PHE A 3 2.52 -10.17 -9.17
N ILE A 4 3.50 -9.27 -9.15
CA ILE A 4 4.90 -9.66 -9.02
C ILE A 4 5.54 -8.93 -7.85
N GLN A 5 6.43 -9.65 -7.14
CA GLN A 5 7.27 -9.03 -6.12
C GLN A 5 8.41 -8.29 -6.82
N ALA A 6 8.53 -6.99 -6.58
CA ALA A 6 9.62 -6.21 -7.16
C ALA A 6 10.95 -6.63 -6.52
N SER A 7 11.88 -7.11 -7.32
CA SER A 7 13.18 -7.60 -6.83
C SER A 7 14.35 -7.21 -7.74
N SER A 8 14.19 -7.23 -9.06
CA SER A 8 15.25 -6.81 -9.96
C SER A 8 15.42 -5.28 -9.95
N PRO A 9 16.59 -4.76 -10.36
CA PRO A 9 16.78 -3.31 -10.46
C PRO A 9 15.71 -2.61 -11.31
N GLU A 10 15.29 -3.21 -12.41
CA GLU A 10 14.25 -2.68 -13.29
C GLU A 10 12.88 -2.67 -12.60
N GLU A 11 12.56 -3.73 -11.88
CA GLU A 11 11.30 -3.83 -11.14
C GLU A 11 11.25 -2.83 -10.00
N ILE A 12 12.35 -2.65 -9.28
CA ILE A 12 12.46 -1.64 -8.22
C ILE A 12 12.29 -0.23 -8.80
N GLU A 13 12.87 0.04 -9.96
CA GLU A 13 12.71 1.33 -10.62
C GLU A 13 11.25 1.57 -11.02
N SER A 14 10.58 0.55 -11.54
CA SER A 14 9.15 0.64 -11.85
C SER A 14 8.29 0.91 -10.60
N ALA A 15 8.62 0.27 -9.49
CA ALA A 15 7.93 0.52 -8.21
C ALA A 15 8.17 1.95 -7.73
N ARG A 16 9.39 2.45 -7.86
CA ARG A 16 9.74 3.84 -7.50
C ARG A 16 8.91 4.83 -8.30
N GLU A 17 8.80 4.60 -9.59
CA GLU A 17 7.98 5.43 -10.48
C GLU A 17 6.52 5.46 -10.03
N LEU A 18 5.95 4.31 -9.69
CA LEU A 18 4.58 4.24 -9.18
C LEU A 18 4.41 4.98 -7.85
N PHE A 19 5.39 4.89 -6.96
CA PHE A 19 5.34 5.61 -5.68
C PHE A 19 5.37 7.12 -5.90
N GLU A 20 6.17 7.60 -6.85
CA GLU A 20 6.22 9.01 -7.20
C GLU A 20 4.89 9.48 -7.81
N GLU A 21 4.28 8.66 -8.66
CA GLU A 21 2.95 8.94 -9.23
C GLU A 21 1.89 8.98 -8.11
N TYR A 22 1.96 8.08 -7.15
CA TYR A 22 1.05 8.06 -6.00
C TYR A 22 1.15 9.36 -5.21
N ALA A 23 2.35 9.80 -4.89
CA ALA A 23 2.57 11.04 -4.14
C ALA A 23 2.05 12.26 -4.92
N ALA A 24 2.29 12.31 -6.21
CA ALA A 24 1.80 13.39 -7.07
C ALA A 24 0.27 13.40 -7.13
N TRP A 25 -0.35 12.22 -7.22
CA TRP A 25 -1.80 12.08 -7.24
C TRP A 25 -2.44 12.54 -5.92
N LEU A 26 -1.83 12.23 -4.79
CA LEU A 26 -2.31 12.65 -3.48
C LEU A 26 -2.23 14.16 -3.29
N GLN A 27 -1.29 14.83 -3.93
CA GLN A 27 -1.01 16.26 -3.76
C GLN A 27 -0.68 16.61 -2.30
N ILE A 28 -0.03 15.70 -1.61
CA ILE A 28 0.38 15.84 -0.20
C ILE A 28 1.87 15.58 -0.12
N ASP A 29 2.57 16.41 0.66
CA ASP A 29 3.98 16.19 0.96
C ASP A 29 4.07 15.03 1.97
N LEU A 30 4.71 13.93 1.56
CA LEU A 30 4.91 12.75 2.38
C LEU A 30 6.21 12.78 3.18
N CYS A 31 6.88 13.93 3.30
CA CYS A 31 8.13 14.07 4.05
C CYS A 31 8.00 13.61 5.51
N PHE A 32 6.82 13.76 6.13
CA PHE A 32 6.59 13.27 7.49
C PHE A 32 6.70 11.74 7.60
N GLN A 33 6.64 11.03 6.48
CA GLN A 33 6.83 9.58 6.41
C GLN A 33 8.24 9.22 5.92
N SER A 34 9.13 10.20 5.80
CA SER A 34 10.49 10.01 5.25
C SER A 34 10.46 9.44 3.82
N PHE A 35 9.56 9.95 3.01
CA PHE A 35 9.28 9.41 1.67
C PHE A 35 10.52 9.40 0.76
N ASP A 36 11.33 10.46 0.81
CA ASP A 36 12.55 10.53 -0.01
C ASP A 36 13.53 9.41 0.33
N LYS A 37 13.66 9.08 1.62
CA LYS A 37 14.50 7.96 2.07
C LYS A 37 13.92 6.63 1.63
N GLU A 38 12.59 6.50 1.70
CA GLU A 38 11.88 5.30 1.25
C GLU A 38 12.16 5.05 -0.24
N LEU A 39 12.02 6.07 -1.08
CA LEU A 39 12.26 5.98 -2.51
C LEU A 39 13.71 5.58 -2.82
N ALA A 40 14.67 6.21 -2.15
CA ALA A 40 16.09 5.96 -2.37
C ALA A 40 16.48 4.54 -1.95
N GLY A 41 15.85 4.00 -0.92
CA GLY A 41 16.21 2.72 -0.31
C GLY A 41 15.35 1.53 -0.72
N LEU A 42 14.45 1.67 -1.69
CA LEU A 42 13.58 0.57 -2.08
C LEU A 42 14.38 -0.68 -2.46
N PRO A 43 13.92 -1.90 -2.06
CA PRO A 43 12.65 -2.21 -1.38
C PRO A 43 12.65 -1.93 0.13
N GLY A 44 13.80 -1.73 0.78
CA GLY A 44 13.90 -1.37 2.20
C GLY A 44 13.02 -2.25 3.10
N GLN A 45 12.12 -1.62 3.86
CA GLN A 45 11.22 -2.33 4.78
C GLN A 45 10.17 -3.19 4.06
N TYR A 46 9.99 -3.01 2.77
CA TYR A 46 9.04 -3.80 1.97
C TYR A 46 9.68 -5.07 1.41
N ALA A 47 10.94 -5.32 1.72
CA ALA A 47 11.63 -6.53 1.25
C ALA A 47 11.15 -7.77 2.02
N PRO A 48 11.08 -8.95 1.34
CA PRO A 48 10.89 -10.21 2.04
C PRO A 48 12.04 -10.46 3.03
N PRO A 49 11.84 -11.26 4.09
CA PRO A 49 10.66 -12.09 4.37
C PRO A 49 9.50 -11.33 5.05
N ASP A 50 9.77 -10.21 5.72
CA ASP A 50 8.77 -9.51 6.53
C ASP A 50 7.86 -8.60 5.73
N GLY A 51 8.33 -8.07 4.62
CA GLY A 51 7.62 -7.14 3.78
C GLY A 51 7.29 -7.71 2.41
N ARG A 52 6.52 -6.93 1.66
CA ARG A 52 6.20 -7.21 0.25
C ARG A 52 6.10 -5.89 -0.50
N LEU A 53 6.53 -5.91 -1.75
CA LEU A 53 6.41 -4.78 -2.67
C LEU A 53 5.85 -5.35 -3.97
N LEU A 54 4.52 -5.34 -4.09
CA LEU A 54 3.84 -5.97 -5.21
C LEU A 54 3.53 -4.95 -6.29
N MET A 55 3.77 -5.34 -7.53
CA MET A 55 3.32 -4.59 -8.70
C MET A 55 2.26 -5.39 -9.43
N ALA A 56 1.25 -4.71 -9.93
CA ALA A 56 0.19 -5.29 -10.73
C ALA A 56 0.47 -5.05 -12.20
N ILE A 57 0.44 -6.11 -12.98
CA ILE A 57 0.64 -6.07 -14.43
C ILE A 57 -0.66 -6.52 -15.10
N GLU A 58 -1.22 -5.69 -15.97
CA GLU A 58 -2.44 -5.99 -16.73
C GLU A 58 -2.15 -5.76 -18.21
N ASP A 59 -2.39 -6.77 -19.06
CA ASP A 59 -2.14 -6.70 -20.49
C ASP A 59 -0.72 -6.21 -20.81
N ASP A 60 0.28 -6.76 -20.09
CA ASP A 60 1.70 -6.40 -20.19
C ASP A 60 2.02 -4.96 -19.83
N GLN A 61 1.09 -4.26 -19.19
CA GLN A 61 1.27 -2.87 -18.75
C GLN A 61 1.33 -2.80 -17.23
N LEU A 62 2.18 -1.90 -16.74
CA LEU A 62 2.29 -1.63 -15.31
C LEU A 62 1.04 -0.87 -14.86
N ALA A 63 0.22 -1.52 -14.02
CA ALA A 63 -1.09 -1.00 -13.65
C ALA A 63 -1.09 -0.32 -12.28
N GLY A 64 -0.31 -0.83 -11.33
CA GLY A 64 -0.32 -0.28 -9.98
C GLY A 64 0.57 -1.05 -9.02
N CYS A 65 0.43 -0.73 -7.75
CA CYS A 65 1.26 -1.33 -6.71
C CYS A 65 0.54 -1.37 -5.36
N VAL A 66 1.11 -2.13 -4.45
CA VAL A 66 0.78 -2.11 -3.02
C VAL A 66 1.98 -2.63 -2.25
N ALA A 67 2.21 -2.11 -1.06
CA ALA A 67 3.34 -2.50 -0.23
C ALA A 67 2.89 -2.92 1.16
N LEU A 68 3.74 -3.70 1.81
CA LEU A 68 3.52 -4.24 3.15
C LEU A 68 4.82 -4.18 3.92
N ARG A 69 4.76 -3.66 5.15
CA ARG A 69 5.91 -3.64 6.05
C ARG A 69 5.54 -4.09 7.45
N LYS A 70 6.51 -4.61 8.17
CA LYS A 70 6.35 -4.96 9.59
C LYS A 70 6.36 -3.70 10.44
N ILE A 71 5.42 -3.56 11.37
CA ILE A 71 5.41 -2.46 12.34
C ILE A 71 5.36 -2.95 13.80
N GLY A 72 5.20 -4.26 14.02
CA GLY A 72 5.19 -4.90 15.33
C GLY A 72 5.36 -6.39 15.17
N GLU A 73 5.47 -7.13 16.27
CA GLU A 73 5.71 -8.57 16.23
C GLU A 73 4.65 -9.31 15.40
N ASP A 74 3.39 -8.95 15.57
CA ASP A 74 2.26 -9.60 14.92
C ASP A 74 1.50 -8.67 13.98
N THR A 75 2.02 -7.46 13.73
CA THR A 75 1.31 -6.41 13.04
C THR A 75 2.10 -5.89 11.85
N CYS A 76 1.43 -5.79 10.73
CA CYS A 76 1.97 -5.19 9.51
C CYS A 76 1.16 -3.96 9.11
N GLU A 77 1.69 -3.21 8.15
CA GLU A 77 1.04 -2.02 7.62
C GLU A 77 0.98 -2.10 6.11
N MET A 78 -0.23 -1.93 5.55
CA MET A 78 -0.43 -1.77 4.11
C MET A 78 -0.13 -0.33 3.74
N LYS A 79 0.67 -0.13 2.69
CA LYS A 79 1.05 1.19 2.21
C LYS A 79 1.04 1.24 0.69
N ARG A 80 0.85 2.44 0.16
CA ARG A 80 1.05 2.74 -1.27
C ARG A 80 0.15 1.91 -2.19
N LEU A 81 -1.10 1.67 -1.79
CA LEU A 81 -2.09 1.08 -2.68
C LEU A 81 -2.46 2.12 -3.75
N PHE A 82 -2.09 1.84 -4.97
CA PHE A 82 -2.25 2.80 -6.08
C PHE A 82 -2.50 2.09 -7.39
N LEU A 83 -3.43 2.62 -8.16
CA LEU A 83 -3.68 2.21 -9.55
C LEU A 83 -3.56 3.43 -10.46
N ARG A 84 -2.90 3.25 -11.59
CA ARG A 84 -2.91 4.25 -12.66
C ARG A 84 -4.35 4.45 -13.15
N SER A 85 -4.67 5.67 -13.58
CA SER A 85 -6.06 6.06 -13.86
C SER A 85 -6.76 5.18 -14.89
N GLN A 86 -6.05 4.73 -15.94
CA GLN A 86 -6.62 3.90 -16.99
C GLN A 86 -7.02 2.50 -16.52
N PHE A 87 -6.56 2.08 -15.33
CA PHE A 87 -6.88 0.76 -14.77
C PHE A 87 -7.92 0.82 -13.65
N ARG A 88 -8.42 2.01 -13.32
CA ARG A 88 -9.43 2.18 -12.26
C ARG A 88 -10.82 1.78 -12.75
N GLY A 89 -11.69 1.45 -11.78
CA GLY A 89 -13.08 1.12 -12.07
C GLY A 89 -13.32 -0.29 -12.59
N LYS A 90 -12.31 -1.16 -12.52
CA LYS A 90 -12.37 -2.56 -13.00
C LYS A 90 -12.23 -3.58 -11.89
N GLY A 91 -12.28 -3.16 -10.63
CA GLY A 91 -12.10 -4.05 -9.49
C GLY A 91 -10.66 -4.44 -9.20
N LEU A 92 -9.68 -3.83 -9.86
CA LEU A 92 -8.27 -4.19 -9.71
C LEU A 92 -7.69 -3.74 -8.36
N GLY A 93 -8.19 -2.63 -7.82
CA GLY A 93 -7.79 -2.17 -6.48
C GLY A 93 -8.17 -3.18 -5.41
N ARG A 94 -9.34 -3.78 -5.52
CA ARG A 94 -9.77 -4.84 -4.62
C ARG A 94 -8.85 -6.05 -4.72
N LYS A 95 -8.49 -6.45 -5.94
CA LYS A 95 -7.58 -7.59 -6.16
C LYS A 95 -6.20 -7.32 -5.54
N LEU A 96 -5.67 -6.11 -5.70
CA LEU A 96 -4.41 -5.70 -5.06
C LEU A 96 -4.50 -5.82 -3.54
N ALA A 97 -5.55 -5.26 -2.94
CA ALA A 97 -5.74 -5.30 -1.50
C ALA A 97 -5.89 -6.74 -1.00
N GLU A 98 -6.71 -7.54 -1.68
CA GLU A 98 -6.90 -8.96 -1.33
C GLU A 98 -5.59 -9.74 -1.42
N THR A 99 -4.78 -9.45 -2.43
CA THR A 99 -3.50 -10.14 -2.62
C THR A 99 -2.52 -9.81 -1.50
N ILE A 100 -2.40 -8.53 -1.12
CA ILE A 100 -1.48 -8.16 -0.04
C ILE A 100 -1.97 -8.69 1.32
N ILE A 101 -3.27 -8.77 1.53
CA ILE A 101 -3.86 -9.38 2.73
C ILE A 101 -3.50 -10.87 2.79
N ALA A 102 -3.61 -11.58 1.67
CA ALA A 102 -3.24 -12.99 1.59
C ALA A 102 -1.74 -13.19 1.88
N GLU A 103 -0.89 -12.33 1.36
CA GLU A 103 0.55 -12.34 1.64
C GLU A 103 0.82 -12.15 3.13
N ALA A 104 0.14 -11.20 3.75
CA ALA A 104 0.29 -10.94 5.19
C ALA A 104 -0.09 -12.17 6.03
N ARG A 105 -1.17 -12.85 5.67
CA ARG A 105 -1.58 -14.08 6.35
C ARG A 105 -0.55 -15.20 6.20
N GLN A 106 0.04 -15.33 5.02
CA GLN A 106 1.08 -16.35 4.78
C GLN A 106 2.34 -16.08 5.58
N ILE A 107 2.73 -14.81 5.73
CA ILE A 107 3.88 -14.42 6.57
C ILE A 107 3.61 -14.77 8.03
N GLY A 108 2.35 -14.69 8.48
CA GLY A 108 1.96 -15.01 9.85
C GLY A 108 1.53 -13.82 10.67
N TYR A 109 1.31 -12.67 10.06
CA TYR A 109 0.79 -11.51 10.78
C TYR A 109 -0.63 -11.77 11.27
N GLU A 110 -0.96 -11.22 12.43
CA GLU A 110 -2.30 -11.31 13.02
C GLU A 110 -3.14 -10.08 12.71
N ARG A 111 -2.51 -8.95 12.43
CA ARG A 111 -3.18 -7.67 12.20
C ARG A 111 -2.53 -6.91 11.06
N MET A 112 -3.37 -6.23 10.29
CA MET A 112 -2.92 -5.30 9.27
C MET A 112 -3.51 -3.93 9.56
N ARG A 113 -2.68 -2.90 9.58
CA ARG A 113 -3.10 -1.51 9.79
C ARG A 113 -2.82 -0.68 8.55
N LEU A 114 -3.50 0.44 8.47
CA LEU A 114 -3.27 1.44 7.43
C LEU A 114 -3.73 2.81 7.94
N ASP A 115 -3.25 3.86 7.28
CA ASP A 115 -3.82 5.18 7.43
C ASP A 115 -4.35 5.64 6.07
N THR A 116 -5.38 6.48 6.09
CA THR A 116 -6.07 6.94 4.90
C THR A 116 -6.58 8.35 5.08
N LEU A 117 -6.91 9.01 3.97
CA LEU A 117 -7.28 10.43 3.95
C LEU A 117 -8.69 10.59 3.38
N PRO A 118 -9.72 10.78 4.25
CA PRO A 118 -11.08 11.07 3.78
C PRO A 118 -11.10 12.29 2.85
N GLY A 119 -11.95 12.20 1.83
CA GLY A 119 -12.05 13.24 0.80
C GLY A 119 -11.12 13.01 -0.39
N ARG A 120 -9.93 12.47 -0.16
CA ARG A 120 -8.97 12.16 -1.23
C ARG A 120 -8.98 10.68 -1.61
N MET A 121 -9.27 9.82 -0.62
CA MET A 121 -9.18 8.36 -0.76
C MET A 121 -10.51 7.67 -0.43
N ASP A 122 -11.64 8.31 -0.73
CA ASP A 122 -12.97 7.79 -0.37
C ASP A 122 -13.25 6.42 -0.99
N GLN A 123 -12.81 6.19 -2.22
CA GLN A 123 -12.97 4.90 -2.89
C GLN A 123 -12.20 3.80 -2.16
N ALA A 124 -10.97 4.10 -1.74
CA ALA A 124 -10.15 3.17 -0.99
C ALA A 124 -10.76 2.88 0.39
N ILE A 125 -11.30 3.89 1.06
CA ILE A 125 -11.94 3.71 2.37
C ILE A 125 -13.14 2.77 2.25
N LYS A 126 -13.97 2.93 1.22
CA LYS A 126 -15.10 2.02 0.97
C LYS A 126 -14.60 0.59 0.77
N LEU A 127 -13.54 0.41 0.01
CA LEU A 127 -12.92 -0.88 -0.23
C LEU A 127 -12.44 -1.50 1.08
N TYR A 128 -11.72 -0.73 1.89
CA TYR A 128 -11.20 -1.24 3.17
C TYR A 128 -12.32 -1.69 4.09
N ARG A 129 -13.39 -0.91 4.19
CA ARG A 129 -14.57 -1.30 5.00
C ARG A 129 -15.22 -2.57 4.47
N ALA A 130 -15.35 -2.69 3.15
CA ALA A 130 -15.90 -3.88 2.53
C ALA A 130 -15.06 -5.12 2.80
N LEU A 131 -13.74 -4.96 2.98
CA LEU A 131 -12.82 -6.05 3.29
C LEU A 131 -12.76 -6.39 4.79
N GLY A 132 -13.43 -5.60 5.63
CA GLY A 132 -13.49 -5.86 7.07
C GLY A 132 -12.62 -4.97 7.94
N PHE A 133 -11.92 -4.00 7.37
CA PHE A 133 -11.17 -3.03 8.17
C PHE A 133 -12.10 -2.18 9.02
N GLN A 134 -11.69 -1.93 10.25
CA GLN A 134 -12.42 -1.07 11.20
C GLN A 134 -11.53 0.09 11.63
N GLU A 135 -12.16 1.24 11.90
CA GLU A 135 -11.45 2.42 12.36
C GLU A 135 -10.88 2.17 13.75
N ILE A 136 -9.62 2.61 13.94
CA ILE A 136 -8.91 2.53 15.22
C ILE A 136 -8.32 3.90 15.57
N PRO A 137 -7.93 4.12 16.86
CA PRO A 137 -7.17 5.32 17.21
C PRO A 137 -5.83 5.39 16.47
N ALA A 138 -5.31 6.60 16.32
CA ALA A 138 -4.01 6.81 15.68
C ALA A 138 -2.91 6.05 16.43
N TYR A 139 -2.04 5.37 15.67
CA TYR A 139 -0.89 4.66 16.22
C TYR A 139 0.43 5.38 15.90
N TYR A 140 0.37 6.49 15.18
CA TYR A 140 1.48 7.42 14.99
C TYR A 140 0.91 8.80 14.69
N HIS A 141 1.75 9.84 14.73
CA HIS A 141 1.32 11.20 14.44
C HIS A 141 1.32 11.45 12.92
N ASN A 142 0.14 11.62 12.34
CA ASN A 142 -0.02 12.05 10.96
C ASN A 142 -0.47 13.53 10.98
N PRO A 143 0.34 14.46 10.46
CA PRO A 143 0.01 15.88 10.50
C PRO A 143 -1.11 16.30 9.55
N VAL A 144 -1.53 15.40 8.65
CA VAL A 144 -2.59 15.69 7.69
C VAL A 144 -3.93 15.68 8.41
N GLU A 145 -4.67 16.78 8.30
CA GLU A 145 -5.99 16.90 8.92
C GLU A 145 -6.95 15.83 8.40
N GLY A 146 -7.68 15.19 9.31
CA GLY A 146 -8.67 14.19 8.97
C GLY A 146 -8.11 12.80 8.71
N ALA A 147 -6.80 12.58 8.86
CA ALA A 147 -6.21 11.27 8.68
C ALA A 147 -6.91 10.24 9.58
N THR A 148 -7.29 9.13 8.98
CA THR A 148 -8.05 8.05 9.63
C THR A 148 -7.20 6.79 9.63
N PHE A 149 -7.23 6.05 10.73
CA PHE A 149 -6.45 4.82 10.91
C PHE A 149 -7.40 3.64 10.97
N MET A 150 -7.03 2.54 10.33
CA MET A 150 -7.88 1.36 10.24
C MET A 150 -7.07 0.09 10.49
N GLU A 151 -7.76 -0.97 10.92
CA GLU A 151 -7.14 -2.27 11.23
C GLU A 151 -8.02 -3.41 10.74
N LEU A 152 -7.39 -4.45 10.23
CA LEU A 152 -8.02 -5.71 9.87
C LEU A 152 -7.39 -6.83 10.71
N LEU A 153 -8.22 -7.65 11.34
CA LEU A 153 -7.75 -8.89 11.97
C LEU A 153 -7.58 -9.95 10.89
N LEU A 154 -6.39 -10.52 10.82
CA LEU A 154 -6.03 -11.52 9.81
C LEU A 154 -6.33 -12.99 10.28
#